data_6991553cee9388e07ff5772a448f6d50
#
_entry.id   6991553cee9388e07ff5772a448f6d50
#
_cell.length_a   1.000
_cell.length_b   1.000
_cell.length_c   1.000
_cell.angle_alpha   90.00
_cell.angle_beta   90.00
_cell.angle_gamma   90.00
#
_symmetry.space_group_name_H-M   'P 1'
#
loop_
_entity.id
_entity.type
_entity.pdbx_description
1 polymer ?
#
loop_
_entity_poly.entity_id
_entity_poly.type
_entity_poly.pdbx_seq_one_letter_code
_entity_poly.pdbx_strand_id
1 'polypeptide(L)'
;MNYYDVEQYRPATVQCVLESAVHYQVPADVLLAIGQVEAGREGSAIPNTNGTYDLGRAGINTVHLEDLRRYGVDPQVAMHYLRYDGCYNYAMAAYLLERSLAGCRQDYWTCVANYHSATPRFNAVYQERVRPLAAQWAAYLRQHYRVKGY
;
A
#
# COMPACT_ATOMS: atom_id res chain seq x y z
N MET A 1 5.17 -28.57 2.21
CA MET A 1 4.19 -27.48 2.21
C MET A 1 4.31 -26.74 0.88
N ASN A 2 3.27 -26.79 0.09
CA ASN A 2 3.30 -26.13 -1.21
C ASN A 2 3.10 -24.63 -0.96
N TYR A 3 4.11 -23.81 -1.25
CA TYR A 3 4.08 -22.35 -1.05
C TYR A 3 2.93 -21.65 -1.81
N TYR A 4 2.20 -22.38 -2.60
CA TYR A 4 1.15 -21.92 -3.50
C TYR A 4 -0.25 -22.40 -3.09
N ASP A 5 -0.39 -22.84 -1.84
CA ASP A 5 -1.71 -23.26 -1.37
C ASP A 5 -2.59 -22.03 -1.17
N VAL A 6 -3.47 -21.81 -2.13
CA VAL A 6 -4.38 -20.65 -2.22
C VAL A 6 -5.36 -20.54 -1.05
N GLU A 7 -5.44 -21.53 -0.20
CA GLU A 7 -6.31 -21.51 0.97
C GLU A 7 -5.70 -20.78 2.19
N GLN A 8 -4.45 -20.38 2.12
CA GLN A 8 -3.78 -19.71 3.22
C GLN A 8 -3.57 -18.23 2.97
N TYR A 9 -4.64 -17.44 3.01
CA TYR A 9 -4.50 -16.00 3.08
C TYR A 9 -4.16 -15.57 4.50
N ARG A 10 -3.33 -14.54 4.61
CA ARG A 10 -3.22 -13.76 5.81
C ARG A 10 -3.93 -12.43 5.58
N PRO A 11 -5.11 -12.19 6.19
CA PRO A 11 -5.80 -10.92 6.02
C PRO A 11 -5.03 -9.79 6.68
N ALA A 12 -5.09 -8.60 6.08
CA ALA A 12 -4.56 -7.40 6.69
C ALA A 12 -5.37 -7.05 7.94
N THR A 13 -4.66 -6.59 8.97
CA THR A 13 -5.27 -6.06 10.19
C THR A 13 -4.81 -4.62 10.39
N VAL A 14 -5.60 -3.82 11.09
CA VAL A 14 -5.18 -2.46 11.46
C VAL A 14 -3.85 -2.51 12.21
N GLN A 15 -3.69 -3.48 13.09
CA GLN A 15 -2.44 -3.67 13.85
C GLN A 15 -1.22 -3.82 12.95
N CYS A 16 -1.24 -4.70 11.95
CA CYS A 16 -0.08 -4.90 11.08
C CYS A 16 0.16 -3.70 10.15
N VAL A 17 -0.88 -2.97 9.78
CA VAL A 17 -0.73 -1.72 9.01
C VAL A 17 -0.04 -0.65 9.86
N LEU A 18 -0.43 -0.50 11.13
CA LEU A 18 0.23 0.42 12.07
C LEU A 18 1.69 0.06 12.27
N GLU A 19 2.02 -1.22 12.41
CA GLU A 19 3.40 -1.69 12.54
C GLU A 19 4.24 -1.32 11.31
N SER A 20 3.70 -1.49 10.12
CA SER A 20 4.36 -1.08 8.87
C SER A 20 4.54 0.42 8.78
N ALA A 21 3.53 1.20 9.19
CA ALA A 21 3.60 2.66 9.19
C ALA A 21 4.70 3.16 10.13
N VAL A 22 4.83 2.57 11.31
CA VAL A 22 5.91 2.89 12.25
C VAL A 22 7.27 2.51 11.68
N HIS A 23 7.38 1.31 11.12
CA HIS A 23 8.64 0.81 10.58
C HIS A 23 9.19 1.70 9.45
N TYR A 24 8.34 2.11 8.52
CA TYR A 24 8.72 2.94 7.38
C TYR A 24 8.56 4.44 7.65
N GLN A 25 8.10 4.83 8.84
CA GLN A 25 7.90 6.22 9.23
C GLN A 25 6.97 6.97 8.27
N VAL A 26 5.86 6.35 7.93
CA VAL A 26 4.80 6.94 7.08
C VAL A 26 3.52 7.13 7.89
N PRO A 27 2.65 8.07 7.46
CA PRO A 27 1.38 8.31 8.18
C PRO A 27 0.42 7.12 8.03
N ALA A 28 0.00 6.56 9.16
CA ALA A 28 -0.86 5.38 9.18
C ALA A 28 -2.25 5.64 8.60
N ASP A 29 -2.82 6.82 8.82
CA ASP A 29 -4.10 7.23 8.25
C ASP A 29 -4.07 7.22 6.72
N VAL A 30 -3.01 7.73 6.14
CA VAL A 30 -2.79 7.74 4.68
C VAL A 30 -2.61 6.32 4.16
N LEU A 31 -1.81 5.49 4.84
CA LEU A 31 -1.57 4.11 4.41
C LEU A 31 -2.87 3.29 4.39
N LEU A 32 -3.70 3.43 5.42
CA LEU A 32 -5.01 2.79 5.48
C LEU A 32 -5.95 3.30 4.37
N ALA A 33 -5.93 4.62 4.14
CA ALA A 33 -6.73 5.24 3.07
C ALA A 33 -6.31 4.76 1.68
N ILE A 34 -5.01 4.63 1.42
CA ILE A 34 -4.48 4.08 0.17
C ILE A 34 -5.04 2.69 -0.09
N GLY A 35 -4.97 1.80 0.89
CA GLY A 35 -5.51 0.45 0.75
C GLY A 35 -7.00 0.45 0.43
N GLN A 36 -7.75 1.38 1.01
CA GLN A 36 -9.18 1.51 0.75
C GLN A 36 -9.47 2.08 -0.65
N VAL A 37 -8.70 3.07 -1.10
CA VAL A 37 -8.83 3.65 -2.45
C VAL A 37 -8.52 2.60 -3.52
N GLU A 38 -7.46 1.83 -3.34
CA GLU A 38 -7.08 0.77 -4.27
C GLU A 38 -8.11 -0.36 -4.30
N ALA A 39 -8.84 -0.57 -3.22
CA ALA A 39 -9.98 -1.49 -3.11
C ALA A 39 -9.66 -2.93 -3.51
N GLY A 40 -8.41 -3.33 -3.43
CA GLY A 40 -7.99 -4.71 -3.68
C GLY A 40 -8.41 -5.65 -2.56
N ARG A 41 -8.24 -6.93 -2.80
CA ARG A 41 -8.53 -8.01 -1.83
C ARG A 41 -7.34 -8.95 -1.75
N GLU A 42 -7.22 -9.62 -0.63
CA GLU A 42 -6.31 -10.76 -0.54
C GLU A 42 -6.65 -11.76 -1.65
N GLY A 43 -5.63 -12.17 -2.40
CA GLY A 43 -5.77 -13.08 -3.54
C GLY A 43 -5.98 -12.40 -4.89
N SER A 44 -6.28 -11.10 -4.92
CA SER A 44 -6.53 -10.42 -6.19
C SER A 44 -5.24 -10.18 -7.00
N ALA A 45 -5.38 -10.30 -8.31
CA ALA A 45 -4.37 -9.94 -9.31
C ALA A 45 -5.12 -9.34 -10.50
N ILE A 46 -5.25 -8.01 -10.48
CA ILE A 46 -6.06 -7.28 -11.47
C ILE A 46 -5.19 -6.92 -12.66
N PRO A 47 -5.51 -7.42 -13.87
CA PRO A 47 -4.70 -7.14 -15.05
C PRO A 47 -4.86 -5.70 -15.51
N ASN A 48 -3.73 -5.11 -15.94
CA ASN A 48 -3.68 -3.82 -16.59
C ASN A 48 -3.46 -3.98 -18.10
N THR A 49 -3.75 -2.95 -18.88
CA THR A 49 -3.64 -2.99 -20.34
C THR A 49 -2.19 -3.11 -20.84
N ASN A 50 -1.21 -2.78 -19.97
CA ASN A 50 0.22 -2.84 -20.29
C ASN A 50 0.90 -4.17 -19.94
N GLY A 51 0.12 -5.21 -19.59
CA GLY A 51 0.65 -6.53 -19.23
C GLY A 51 1.08 -6.67 -17.77
N THR A 52 0.94 -5.64 -16.95
CA THR A 52 1.19 -5.72 -15.51
C THR A 52 -0.08 -6.11 -14.76
N TYR A 53 0.08 -6.44 -13.47
CA TYR A 53 -1.02 -6.75 -12.57
C TYR A 53 -0.90 -5.91 -11.30
N ASP A 54 -2.05 -5.55 -10.73
CA ASP A 54 -2.14 -4.96 -9.41
C ASP A 54 -2.49 -6.05 -8.40
N LEU A 55 -1.64 -6.23 -7.40
CA LEU A 55 -1.69 -7.37 -6.49
C LEU A 55 -2.22 -6.99 -5.11
N GLY A 56 -3.18 -7.76 -4.62
CA GLY A 56 -3.64 -7.73 -3.24
C GLY A 56 -4.31 -6.43 -2.82
N ARG A 57 -4.38 -6.21 -1.53
CA ARG A 57 -5.16 -5.14 -0.88
C ARG A 57 -4.83 -3.73 -1.36
N ALA A 58 -3.58 -3.36 -1.41
CA ALA A 58 -3.16 -2.01 -1.79
C ALA A 58 -2.79 -1.90 -3.27
N GLY A 59 -3.13 -2.91 -4.08
CA GLY A 59 -2.95 -2.87 -5.52
C GLY A 59 -1.49 -2.71 -5.95
N ILE A 60 -0.58 -3.49 -5.38
CA ILE A 60 0.86 -3.39 -5.68
C ILE A 60 1.12 -3.88 -7.10
N ASN A 61 1.61 -2.99 -7.94
CA ASN A 61 1.89 -3.32 -9.35
C ASN A 61 3.11 -4.25 -9.47
N THR A 62 3.03 -5.19 -10.40
CA THR A 62 4.09 -6.17 -10.64
C THR A 62 5.41 -5.56 -11.13
N VAL A 63 5.44 -4.28 -11.55
CA VAL A 63 6.69 -3.58 -11.86
C VAL A 63 7.65 -3.52 -10.68
N HIS A 64 7.14 -3.58 -9.44
CA HIS A 64 7.94 -3.53 -8.22
C HIS A 64 8.61 -4.87 -7.87
N LEU A 65 8.28 -5.98 -8.56
CA LEU A 65 8.92 -7.28 -8.34
C LEU A 65 10.42 -7.24 -8.64
N GLU A 66 10.85 -6.43 -9.59
CA GLU A 66 12.27 -6.28 -9.92
C GLU A 66 13.05 -5.63 -8.77
N ASP A 67 12.47 -4.63 -8.09
CA ASP A 67 13.10 -4.03 -6.91
C ASP A 67 13.28 -5.07 -5.79
N LEU A 68 12.26 -5.88 -5.54
CA LEU A 68 12.33 -6.96 -4.55
C LEU A 68 13.38 -8.00 -4.92
N ARG A 69 13.50 -8.33 -6.20
CA ARG A 69 14.53 -9.25 -6.69
C ARG A 69 15.94 -8.73 -6.38
N ARG A 70 16.18 -7.43 -6.52
CA ARG A 70 17.46 -6.80 -6.19
C ARG A 70 17.79 -6.89 -4.71
N TYR A 71 16.78 -6.96 -3.83
CA TYR A 71 16.96 -7.20 -2.40
C TYR A 71 17.01 -8.67 -2.02
N GLY A 72 17.10 -9.57 -3.01
CA GLY A 72 17.26 -11.00 -2.78
C GLY A 72 15.95 -11.77 -2.61
N VAL A 73 14.80 -11.14 -2.90
CA VAL A 73 13.50 -11.83 -2.85
C VAL A 73 13.17 -12.40 -4.21
N ASP A 74 12.88 -13.70 -4.26
CA ASP A 74 12.45 -14.37 -5.49
C ASP A 74 11.14 -13.74 -5.99
N PRO A 75 11.03 -13.36 -7.28
CA PRO A 75 9.83 -12.68 -7.80
C PRO A 75 8.55 -13.50 -7.68
N GLN A 76 8.61 -14.82 -7.80
CA GLN A 76 7.43 -15.67 -7.66
C GLN A 76 6.97 -15.74 -6.20
N VAL A 77 7.92 -15.81 -5.28
CA VAL A 77 7.64 -15.77 -3.83
C VAL A 77 7.06 -14.40 -3.45
N ALA A 78 7.67 -13.32 -3.91
CA ALA A 78 7.18 -11.96 -3.68
C ALA A 78 5.77 -11.78 -4.23
N MET A 79 5.49 -12.24 -5.44
CA MET A 79 4.17 -12.16 -6.06
C MET A 79 3.13 -12.91 -5.23
N HIS A 80 3.46 -14.08 -4.72
CA HIS A 80 2.57 -14.86 -3.85
C HIS A 80 2.23 -14.08 -2.58
N TYR A 81 3.23 -13.57 -1.86
CA TYR A 81 3.00 -12.81 -0.63
C TYR A 81 2.26 -11.49 -0.87
N LEU A 82 2.61 -10.75 -1.91
CA LEU A 82 1.90 -9.52 -2.26
C LEU A 82 0.43 -9.79 -2.56
N ARG A 83 0.13 -10.94 -3.12
CA ARG A 83 -1.22 -11.32 -3.50
C ARG A 83 -2.04 -11.81 -2.31
N TYR A 84 -1.46 -12.69 -1.47
CA TYR A 84 -2.21 -13.45 -0.46
C TYR A 84 -1.97 -13.03 0.98
N ASP A 85 -0.91 -12.30 1.28
CA ASP A 85 -0.63 -11.79 2.61
C ASP A 85 -0.90 -10.29 2.68
N GLY A 86 -2.03 -9.92 3.29
CA GLY A 86 -2.43 -8.52 3.41
C GLY A 86 -1.46 -7.68 4.23
N CYS A 87 -0.83 -8.25 5.24
CA CYS A 87 0.17 -7.54 6.05
C CYS A 87 1.46 -7.31 5.24
N TYR A 88 1.92 -8.28 4.48
CA TYR A 88 3.07 -8.12 3.57
C TYR A 88 2.77 -7.08 2.48
N ASN A 89 1.55 -7.11 1.94
CA ASN A 89 1.10 -6.16 0.93
C ASN A 89 1.16 -4.71 1.44
N TYR A 90 0.63 -4.47 2.66
CA TYR A 90 0.70 -3.14 3.28
C TYR A 90 2.12 -2.73 3.67
N ALA A 91 2.99 -3.66 4.02
CA ALA A 91 4.40 -3.35 4.25
C ALA A 91 5.06 -2.84 2.96
N MET A 92 4.77 -3.46 1.82
CA MET A 92 5.24 -2.95 0.52
C MET A 92 4.63 -1.61 0.18
N ALA A 93 3.34 -1.41 0.44
CA ALA A 93 2.69 -0.12 0.24
C ALA A 93 3.33 0.98 1.10
N ALA A 94 3.65 0.67 2.35
CA ALA A 94 4.35 1.61 3.25
C ALA A 94 5.73 1.99 2.71
N TYR A 95 6.48 1.03 2.23
CA TYR A 95 7.77 1.28 1.57
C TYR A 95 7.63 2.20 0.35
N LEU A 96 6.64 1.94 -0.51
CA LEU A 96 6.39 2.78 -1.69
C LEU A 96 5.91 4.19 -1.33
N LEU A 97 5.09 4.31 -0.28
CA LEU A 97 4.64 5.61 0.22
C LEU A 97 5.82 6.40 0.79
N GLU A 98 6.70 5.76 1.54
CA GLU A 98 7.93 6.39 2.03
C GLU A 98 8.75 6.96 0.87
N ARG A 99 8.91 6.21 -0.22
CA ARG A 99 9.61 6.68 -1.42
C ARG A 99 8.89 7.86 -2.09
N SER A 100 7.55 7.87 -2.10
CA SER A 100 6.78 8.99 -2.65
C SER A 100 6.95 10.27 -1.85
N LEU A 101 7.14 10.15 -0.53
CA LEU A 101 7.29 11.30 0.37
C LEU A 101 8.74 11.76 0.47
N ALA A 102 9.70 10.85 0.40
CA ALA A 102 11.12 11.15 0.55
C ALA A 102 11.61 12.10 -0.56
N GLY A 103 12.12 13.25 -0.17
CA GLY A 103 12.67 14.24 -1.11
C GLY A 103 11.64 14.95 -1.97
N CYS A 104 10.36 14.68 -1.79
CA CYS A 104 9.29 15.39 -2.50
C CYS A 104 9.18 16.83 -2.00
N ARG A 105 9.28 17.80 -2.91
CA ARG A 105 9.23 19.24 -2.59
C ARG A 105 7.90 19.90 -2.92
N GLN A 106 6.93 19.13 -3.36
CA GLN A 106 5.57 19.59 -3.64
C GLN A 106 4.78 19.66 -2.34
N ASP A 107 3.50 20.09 -2.41
CA ASP A 107 2.65 20.04 -1.23
C ASP A 107 2.40 18.59 -0.79
N TYR A 108 2.04 18.43 0.48
CA TYR A 108 1.92 17.13 1.13
C TYR A 108 1.03 16.15 0.35
N TRP A 109 -0.18 16.60 -0.03
CA TRP A 109 -1.13 15.71 -0.70
C TRP A 109 -0.71 15.37 -2.13
N THR A 110 0.00 16.25 -2.81
CA THR A 110 0.60 15.95 -4.11
C THR A 110 1.67 14.87 -3.95
N CYS A 111 2.51 14.97 -2.92
CA CYS A 111 3.52 13.96 -2.61
C CYS A 111 2.89 12.61 -2.28
N VAL A 112 1.83 12.58 -1.47
CA VAL A 112 1.06 11.38 -1.17
C VAL A 112 0.51 10.76 -2.46
N ALA A 113 -0.13 11.57 -3.28
CA ALA A 113 -0.79 11.08 -4.51
C ALA A 113 0.20 10.64 -5.60
N ASN A 114 1.48 11.02 -5.50
CA ASN A 114 2.54 10.45 -6.33
C ASN A 114 2.69 8.94 -6.15
N TYR A 115 2.21 8.39 -5.04
CA TYR A 115 2.07 6.94 -4.87
C TYR A 115 1.32 6.30 -6.05
N HIS A 116 0.27 6.96 -6.53
CA HIS A 116 -0.52 6.50 -7.66
C HIS A 116 0.04 6.99 -8.99
N SER A 117 0.24 8.31 -9.11
CA SER A 117 0.71 8.92 -10.36
C SER A 117 1.26 10.31 -10.11
N ALA A 118 2.37 10.63 -10.78
CA ALA A 118 2.90 11.98 -10.85
C ALA A 118 2.24 12.83 -11.95
N THR A 119 1.45 12.22 -12.85
CA THR A 119 0.72 12.95 -13.88
C THR A 119 -0.34 13.83 -13.21
N PRO A 120 -0.32 15.18 -13.42
CA PRO A 120 -1.13 16.10 -12.63
C PRO A 120 -2.61 15.78 -12.55
N ARG A 121 -3.22 15.42 -13.67
CA ARG A 121 -4.66 15.10 -13.71
C ARG A 121 -5.02 13.84 -12.90
N PHE A 122 -4.20 12.81 -12.96
CA PHE A 122 -4.42 11.57 -12.21
C PHE A 122 -4.07 11.75 -10.73
N ASN A 123 -3.03 12.51 -10.45
CA ASN A 123 -2.67 12.88 -9.10
C ASN A 123 -3.80 13.64 -8.40
N ALA A 124 -4.38 14.65 -9.07
CA ALA A 124 -5.47 15.45 -8.52
C ALA A 124 -6.71 14.59 -8.19
N VAL A 125 -7.10 13.70 -9.10
CA VAL A 125 -8.23 12.79 -8.86
C VAL A 125 -7.94 11.86 -7.68
N TYR A 126 -6.73 11.34 -7.57
CA TYR A 126 -6.34 10.49 -6.45
C TYR A 126 -6.40 11.24 -5.11
N GLN A 127 -5.95 12.49 -5.08
CA GLN A 127 -6.07 13.33 -3.88
C GLN A 127 -7.51 13.46 -3.41
N GLU A 128 -8.46 13.69 -4.32
CA GLU A 128 -9.89 13.81 -3.97
C GLU A 128 -10.45 12.55 -3.34
N ARG A 129 -9.89 11.39 -3.68
CA ARG A 129 -10.32 10.10 -3.14
C ARG A 129 -9.64 9.77 -1.81
N VAL A 130 -8.35 10.03 -1.70
CA VAL A 130 -7.57 9.61 -0.52
C VAL A 130 -7.76 10.54 0.68
N ARG A 131 -7.88 11.85 0.45
CA ARG A 131 -7.96 12.84 1.55
C ARG A 131 -9.13 12.60 2.51
N PRO A 132 -10.38 12.45 2.06
CA PRO A 132 -11.50 12.24 3.00
C PRO A 132 -11.38 10.91 3.74
N LEU A 133 -10.87 9.88 3.10
CA LEU A 133 -10.65 8.58 3.75
C LEU A 133 -9.53 8.66 4.80
N ALA A 134 -8.45 9.37 4.52
CA ALA A 134 -7.38 9.59 5.50
C ALA A 134 -7.90 10.34 6.73
N ALA A 135 -8.78 11.33 6.55
CA ALA A 135 -9.41 12.05 7.65
C ALA A 135 -10.28 11.12 8.51
N GLN A 136 -11.05 10.23 7.89
CA GLN A 136 -11.86 9.23 8.60
C GLN A 136 -10.98 8.26 9.39
N TRP A 137 -9.91 7.77 8.79
CA TRP A 137 -8.97 6.88 9.49
C TRP A 137 -8.24 7.58 10.64
N ALA A 138 -7.84 8.85 10.45
CA ALA A 138 -7.22 9.63 11.54
C ALA A 138 -8.15 9.74 12.75
N ALA A 139 -9.44 10.00 12.52
CA ALA A 139 -10.44 10.04 13.58
C ALA A 139 -10.60 8.67 14.27
N TYR A 140 -10.67 7.60 13.49
CA TYR A 140 -10.75 6.24 14.00
C TYR A 140 -9.53 5.88 14.88
N LEU A 141 -8.33 6.19 14.41
CA LEU A 141 -7.09 5.90 15.12
C LEU A 141 -7.00 6.65 16.45
N ARG A 142 -7.40 7.92 16.48
CA ARG A 142 -7.46 8.70 17.73
C ARG A 142 -8.40 8.08 18.77
N GLN A 143 -9.50 7.49 18.32
CA GLN A 143 -10.49 6.85 19.20
C GLN A 143 -10.05 5.49 19.74
N HIS A 144 -9.37 4.69 18.92
CA HIS A 144 -9.16 3.27 19.18
C HIS A 144 -7.71 2.89 19.46
N TYR A 145 -6.77 3.76 19.13
CA TYR A 145 -5.34 3.45 19.25
C TYR A 145 -4.58 4.63 19.85
N ARG A 146 -3.58 4.32 20.68
CA ARG A 146 -2.63 5.31 21.20
C ARG A 146 -1.41 5.34 20.28
N VAL A 147 -1.56 5.97 19.12
CA VAL A 147 -0.48 6.13 18.15
C VAL A 147 0.06 7.56 18.24
N LYS A 148 1.40 7.71 18.30
CA LYS A 148 2.03 9.01 18.35
C LYS A 148 1.61 9.84 17.14
N GLY A 149 1.03 11.04 17.36
CA GLY A 149 0.56 11.94 16.31
C GLY A 149 -0.90 11.74 15.90
N TYR A 150 -1.63 10.83 16.54
CA TYR A 150 -3.06 10.59 16.28
C TYR A 150 -3.92 10.65 17.53
#